data_f7839d4be9dcad4b64c9a6ae63648185
#
_entry.id   f7839d4be9dcad4b64c9a6ae63648185
#
_cell.length_a   1.000
_cell.length_b   1.000
_cell.length_c   1.000
_cell.angle_alpha   90.00
_cell.angle_beta   90.00
_cell.angle_gamma   90.00
#
_symmetry.space_group_name_H-M   'P 1'
#
loop_
_entity.id
_entity.type
_entity.pdbx_description
1 polymer ?
#
loop_
_entity_poly.entity_id
_entity_poly.type
_entity_poly.pdbx_seq_one_letter_code
_entity_poly.pdbx_strand_id
1 'polypeptide(L)'
;RQLHTKAETKVWNVVFSQYDCNPAIDRKEYKELPQKNIDTGMGLERLVSIIQGGETNFDTDLFLPIIHATEKLANVSYEENKMAYRVIADHIRTVTFALADGAMFDNAGRGYVLRRILRRAVRYGKQIGIEKAFMYDLVPLVCDMMKDFYDYLPEKQDFISTMVKKEEEAFHKTLLNGEKLLKSLIDKNENGEISGKDAFKLYDTYGFPFELTLEIAEESNLTVNEEEFKEELKIQQERSRASRDNNESMASQKPDLMAFVEPSTFVYDLTSVQGKVIGLFEDGVKTDEITDKGEVIFDTTPFYAEMGGQCGDT
;
A
#
# COMPACT_ATOMS: atom_id res chain seq x y z
N ARG A 1 7.96 -37.76 8.81
CA ARG A 1 6.90 -37.00 9.50
C ARG A 1 7.39 -36.69 10.91
N GLN A 2 8.06 -35.55 11.08
CA GLN A 2 8.34 -35.04 12.43
C GLN A 2 7.07 -34.32 12.91
N LEU A 3 6.51 -34.82 13.98
CA LEU A 3 5.49 -34.14 14.78
C LEU A 3 6.18 -32.88 15.36
N HIS A 4 5.85 -31.71 14.83
CA HIS A 4 6.22 -30.46 15.48
C HIS A 4 5.44 -30.39 16.81
N THR A 5 6.11 -30.72 17.86
CA THR A 5 5.59 -30.48 19.21
C THR A 5 5.65 -28.98 19.49
N LYS A 6 4.71 -28.44 20.26
CA LYS A 6 4.56 -27.05 20.74
C LYS A 6 5.86 -26.41 21.30
N ALA A 7 6.94 -27.17 21.44
CA ALA A 7 8.20 -26.76 22.09
C ALA A 7 9.20 -25.99 21.21
N GLU A 8 8.92 -25.78 19.91
CA GLU A 8 9.92 -25.27 18.98
C GLU A 8 9.52 -23.96 18.29
N THR A 9 8.78 -23.08 18.96
CA THR A 9 8.47 -21.75 18.39
C THR A 9 9.71 -20.84 18.56
N LYS A 10 10.30 -20.43 17.46
CA LYS A 10 11.40 -19.45 17.46
C LYS A 10 10.89 -18.08 17.90
N VAL A 11 11.23 -17.67 19.11
CA VAL A 11 10.81 -16.39 19.71
C VAL A 11 11.83 -15.30 19.47
N TRP A 12 13.12 -15.64 19.60
CA TRP A 12 14.23 -14.71 19.56
C TRP A 12 15.27 -15.15 18.52
N ASN A 13 15.76 -14.20 17.76
CA ASN A 13 16.83 -14.39 16.79
C ASN A 13 18.05 -13.62 17.24
N VAL A 14 19.21 -14.30 17.21
CA VAL A 14 20.52 -13.68 17.45
C VAL A 14 21.35 -13.83 16.18
N VAL A 15 21.81 -12.72 15.63
CA VAL A 15 22.57 -12.67 14.39
C VAL A 15 23.97 -12.11 14.68
N PHE A 16 24.99 -12.79 14.19
CA PHE A 16 26.38 -12.36 14.30
C PHE A 16 26.80 -11.71 12.99
N SER A 17 26.98 -10.39 12.98
CA SER A 17 27.50 -9.65 11.83
C SER A 17 29.01 -9.63 11.89
N GLN A 18 29.68 -10.42 11.03
CA GLN A 18 31.13 -10.62 11.04
C GLN A 18 31.82 -10.12 9.77
N TYR A 19 31.09 -10.03 8.66
CA TYR A 19 31.64 -9.76 7.35
C TYR A 19 31.01 -8.56 6.69
N ASP A 20 31.83 -7.82 5.92
CA ASP A 20 31.36 -6.77 5.03
C ASP A 20 30.77 -7.39 3.75
N CYS A 21 29.49 -7.21 3.53
CA CYS A 21 28.78 -7.83 2.41
C CYS A 21 28.94 -6.96 1.15
N ASN A 22 29.70 -7.47 0.19
CA ASN A 22 29.79 -6.85 -1.14
C ASN A 22 29.16 -7.79 -2.19
N PRO A 23 27.98 -7.43 -2.77
CA PRO A 23 27.31 -8.29 -3.74
C PRO A 23 28.08 -8.48 -5.06
N ALA A 24 29.14 -7.70 -5.32
CA ALA A 24 29.94 -7.80 -6.52
C ALA A 24 31.04 -8.88 -6.47
N ILE A 25 31.28 -9.50 -5.29
CA ILE A 25 32.30 -10.52 -5.11
C ILE A 25 31.73 -11.81 -4.51
N ASP A 26 32.46 -12.93 -4.62
CA ASP A 26 32.04 -14.19 -4.00
C ASP A 26 32.00 -14.04 -2.45
N ARG A 27 31.06 -14.70 -1.80
CA ARG A 27 30.92 -14.69 -0.32
C ARG A 27 32.16 -15.16 0.41
N LYS A 28 32.98 -16.01 -0.22
CA LYS A 28 34.25 -16.49 0.32
C LYS A 28 35.34 -15.42 0.39
N GLU A 29 35.15 -14.33 -0.35
CA GLU A 29 36.10 -13.20 -0.43
C GLU A 29 35.65 -12.02 0.45
N TYR A 30 34.54 -12.16 1.21
CA TYR A 30 34.06 -11.12 2.11
C TYR A 30 35.10 -10.87 3.20
N LYS A 31 35.43 -9.60 3.41
CA LYS A 31 36.35 -9.16 4.46
C LYS A 31 35.64 -9.17 5.81
N GLU A 32 36.38 -9.57 6.85
CA GLU A 32 35.88 -9.42 8.22
C GLU A 32 35.71 -7.93 8.56
N LEU A 33 34.62 -7.63 9.28
CA LEU A 33 34.41 -6.31 9.85
C LEU A 33 35.47 -5.99 10.90
N PRO A 34 35.96 -4.75 10.96
CA PRO A 34 36.91 -4.33 12.01
C PRO A 34 36.36 -4.54 13.42
N GLN A 35 35.06 -4.39 13.58
CA GLN A 35 34.32 -4.67 14.79
C GLN A 35 33.18 -5.64 14.47
N LYS A 36 33.18 -6.78 15.14
CA LYS A 36 32.08 -7.77 15.04
C LYS A 36 30.91 -7.33 15.91
N ASN A 37 29.70 -7.45 15.38
CA ASN A 37 28.48 -7.01 16.03
C ASN A 37 27.54 -8.19 16.25
N ILE A 38 26.70 -8.06 17.28
CA ILE A 38 25.57 -8.96 17.53
C ILE A 38 24.31 -8.14 17.36
N ASP A 39 23.41 -8.60 16.50
CA ASP A 39 22.08 -8.06 16.33
C ASP A 39 21.04 -9.05 16.84
N THR A 40 19.99 -8.56 17.46
CA THR A 40 18.93 -9.42 17.99
C THR A 40 17.57 -8.91 17.58
N GLY A 41 16.64 -9.85 17.34
CA GLY A 41 15.25 -9.55 17.03
C GLY A 41 14.31 -10.55 17.69
N MET A 42 13.23 -10.04 18.29
CA MET A 42 12.19 -10.83 18.94
C MET A 42 10.81 -10.43 18.44
N GLY A 43 9.95 -11.42 18.20
CA GLY A 43 8.56 -11.16 17.83
C GLY A 43 7.72 -10.89 19.08
N LEU A 44 7.16 -9.66 19.20
CA LEU A 44 6.32 -9.29 20.34
C LEU A 44 5.13 -10.26 20.48
N GLU A 45 4.39 -10.48 19.40
CA GLU A 45 3.20 -11.34 19.41
C GLU A 45 3.53 -12.78 19.77
N ARG A 46 4.70 -13.29 19.34
CA ARG A 46 5.16 -14.64 19.71
C ARG A 46 5.49 -14.73 21.19
N LEU A 47 6.14 -13.70 21.75
CA LEU A 47 6.43 -13.66 23.17
C LEU A 47 5.13 -13.60 23.99
N VAL A 48 4.20 -12.71 23.61
CA VAL A 48 2.90 -12.56 24.27
C VAL A 48 2.10 -13.87 24.22
N SER A 49 2.07 -14.58 23.09
CA SER A 49 1.36 -15.86 22.99
C SER A 49 1.90 -16.93 23.95
N ILE A 50 3.21 -16.94 24.17
CA ILE A 50 3.84 -17.86 25.14
C ILE A 50 3.48 -17.46 26.58
N ILE A 51 3.59 -16.16 26.91
CA ILE A 51 3.29 -15.67 28.26
C ILE A 51 1.82 -15.89 28.64
N GLN A 52 0.92 -15.68 27.68
CA GLN A 52 -0.52 -15.85 27.88
C GLN A 52 -1.00 -17.29 27.68
N GLY A 53 -0.11 -18.21 27.29
CA GLY A 53 -0.45 -19.63 27.05
C GLY A 53 -1.32 -19.87 25.83
N GLY A 54 -1.32 -18.95 24.85
CA GLY A 54 -2.03 -19.07 23.59
C GLY A 54 -1.42 -20.15 22.68
N GLU A 55 -2.24 -20.79 21.87
CA GLU A 55 -1.76 -21.77 20.87
C GLU A 55 -1.10 -21.08 19.69
N THR A 56 -1.58 -19.88 19.35
CA THR A 56 -1.07 -19.04 18.28
C THR A 56 -0.99 -17.58 18.73
N ASN A 57 -0.34 -16.73 17.94
CA ASN A 57 -0.30 -15.28 18.19
C ASN A 57 -1.69 -14.64 18.25
N PHE A 58 -2.66 -15.24 17.56
CA PHE A 58 -4.03 -14.74 17.47
C PHE A 58 -4.87 -15.03 18.73
N ASP A 59 -4.40 -15.92 19.61
CA ASP A 59 -5.09 -16.30 20.85
C ASP A 59 -4.65 -15.40 22.03
N THR A 60 -4.31 -14.16 21.73
CA THR A 60 -3.80 -13.16 22.69
C THR A 60 -4.70 -11.94 22.74
N ASP A 61 -4.52 -11.13 23.78
CA ASP A 61 -5.19 -9.84 23.94
C ASP A 61 -4.87 -8.82 22.84
N LEU A 62 -3.82 -9.06 22.04
CA LEU A 62 -3.48 -8.26 20.89
C LEU A 62 -4.40 -8.48 19.66
N PHE A 63 -5.11 -9.61 19.59
CA PHE A 63 -5.93 -9.98 18.44
C PHE A 63 -7.35 -10.41 18.81
N LEU A 64 -7.54 -11.12 19.92
CA LEU A 64 -8.86 -11.64 20.33
C LEU A 64 -9.96 -10.56 20.36
N PRO A 65 -9.73 -9.33 20.87
CA PRO A 65 -10.78 -8.31 20.84
C PRO A 65 -11.26 -7.98 19.43
N ILE A 66 -10.36 -7.95 18.46
CA ILE A 66 -10.70 -7.69 17.04
C ILE A 66 -11.46 -8.87 16.44
N ILE A 67 -11.01 -10.10 16.74
CA ILE A 67 -11.67 -11.34 16.32
C ILE A 67 -13.11 -11.39 16.87
N HIS A 68 -13.30 -11.15 18.16
CA HIS A 68 -14.62 -11.14 18.77
C HIS A 68 -15.51 -9.99 18.30
N ALA A 69 -14.95 -8.83 17.98
CA ALA A 69 -15.71 -7.74 17.38
C ALA A 69 -16.19 -8.13 15.97
N THR A 70 -15.32 -8.76 15.18
CA THR A 70 -15.66 -9.26 13.85
C THR A 70 -16.73 -10.37 13.91
N GLU A 71 -16.62 -11.27 14.88
CA GLU A 71 -17.57 -12.38 15.07
C GLU A 71 -19.01 -11.90 15.34
N LYS A 72 -19.17 -10.76 16.01
CA LYS A 72 -20.49 -10.13 16.22
C LYS A 72 -21.15 -9.63 14.93
N LEU A 73 -20.37 -9.41 13.88
CA LEU A 73 -20.83 -8.92 12.58
C LEU A 73 -21.05 -10.05 11.57
N ALA A 74 -20.50 -11.22 11.85
CA ALA A 74 -20.49 -12.36 10.95
C ALA A 74 -21.63 -13.36 11.24
N ASN A 75 -21.89 -14.23 10.25
CA ASN A 75 -22.86 -15.33 10.37
C ASN A 75 -22.21 -16.69 10.66
N VAL A 76 -20.88 -16.74 10.67
CA VAL A 76 -20.06 -17.95 10.89
C VAL A 76 -19.21 -17.70 12.12
N SER A 77 -19.06 -18.67 13.01
CA SER A 77 -18.25 -18.52 14.22
C SER A 77 -16.74 -18.54 13.92
N TYR A 78 -15.93 -18.00 14.86
CA TYR A 78 -14.47 -18.04 14.76
C TYR A 78 -13.95 -19.48 14.66
N GLU A 79 -14.51 -20.42 15.41
CA GLU A 79 -14.09 -21.82 15.39
C GLU A 79 -14.32 -22.49 14.04
N GLU A 80 -15.37 -22.09 13.30
CA GLU A 80 -15.70 -22.66 11.99
C GLU A 80 -14.79 -22.12 10.87
N ASN A 81 -14.28 -20.89 10.98
CA ASN A 81 -13.40 -20.31 9.96
C ASN A 81 -12.31 -19.41 10.56
N LYS A 82 -11.39 -20.01 11.33
CA LYS A 82 -10.28 -19.28 11.99
C LYS A 82 -9.44 -18.45 11.04
N MET A 83 -9.23 -18.93 9.81
CA MET A 83 -8.40 -18.25 8.83
C MET A 83 -8.96 -16.88 8.48
N ALA A 84 -10.25 -16.78 8.18
CA ALA A 84 -10.87 -15.50 7.81
C ALA A 84 -10.72 -14.44 8.92
N TYR A 85 -11.00 -14.81 10.14
CA TYR A 85 -10.89 -13.90 11.29
C TYR A 85 -9.47 -13.45 11.56
N ARG A 86 -8.51 -14.37 11.45
CA ARG A 86 -7.08 -14.07 11.64
C ARG A 86 -6.56 -13.11 10.57
N VAL A 87 -6.95 -13.33 9.32
CA VAL A 87 -6.62 -12.41 8.21
C VAL A 87 -7.22 -11.03 8.45
N ILE A 88 -8.49 -10.94 8.84
CA ILE A 88 -9.16 -9.66 9.12
C ILE A 88 -8.45 -8.92 10.26
N ALA A 89 -8.17 -9.61 11.37
CA ALA A 89 -7.53 -9.00 12.55
C ALA A 89 -6.10 -8.52 12.27
N ASP A 90 -5.30 -9.30 11.55
CA ASP A 90 -3.96 -8.92 11.14
C ASP A 90 -3.97 -7.73 10.19
N HIS A 91 -4.84 -7.78 9.20
CA HIS A 91 -4.88 -6.78 8.13
C HIS A 91 -5.43 -5.45 8.60
N ILE A 92 -6.46 -5.42 9.48
CA ILE A 92 -6.97 -4.14 9.99
C ILE A 92 -5.94 -3.43 10.86
N ARG A 93 -5.16 -4.15 11.67
CA ARG A 93 -4.04 -3.56 12.41
C ARG A 93 -3.02 -2.95 11.47
N THR A 94 -2.58 -3.71 10.47
CA THR A 94 -1.62 -3.25 9.46
C THR A 94 -2.10 -2.00 8.74
N VAL A 95 -3.37 -2.00 8.28
CA VAL A 95 -3.96 -0.86 7.57
C VAL A 95 -4.07 0.37 8.47
N THR A 96 -4.52 0.19 9.71
CA THR A 96 -4.68 1.29 10.67
C THR A 96 -3.34 1.99 10.93
N PHE A 97 -2.29 1.24 11.24
CA PHE A 97 -0.96 1.81 11.50
C PHE A 97 -0.35 2.45 10.25
N ALA A 98 -0.45 1.78 9.09
CA ALA A 98 0.12 2.34 7.87
C ALA A 98 -0.52 3.66 7.47
N LEU A 99 -1.86 3.79 7.57
CA LEU A 99 -2.56 5.05 7.31
C LEU A 99 -2.23 6.11 8.38
N ALA A 100 -2.11 5.70 9.64
CA ALA A 100 -1.68 6.59 10.72
C ALA A 100 -0.28 7.19 10.47
N ASP A 101 0.62 6.41 9.89
CA ASP A 101 1.98 6.80 9.55
C ASP A 101 2.08 7.53 8.19
N GLY A 102 0.94 7.88 7.59
CA GLY A 102 0.88 8.70 6.38
C GLY A 102 0.92 7.92 5.06
N ALA A 103 0.84 6.57 5.08
CA ALA A 103 0.63 5.83 3.85
C ALA A 103 -0.78 6.08 3.31
N MET A 104 -0.94 6.10 1.99
CA MET A 104 -2.23 6.29 1.33
C MET A 104 -2.51 5.12 0.39
N PHE A 105 -3.78 4.81 0.17
CA PHE A 105 -4.16 3.85 -0.86
C PHE A 105 -3.85 4.40 -2.26
N ASP A 106 -3.18 3.59 -3.06
CA ASP A 106 -2.80 3.98 -4.43
C ASP A 106 -2.90 2.78 -5.38
N ASN A 107 -2.73 3.04 -6.68
CA ASN A 107 -2.71 2.03 -7.74
C ASN A 107 -1.30 1.46 -8.00
N ALA A 108 -0.28 2.00 -7.35
CA ALA A 108 1.12 1.58 -7.52
C ALA A 108 1.91 1.64 -6.20
N GLY A 109 3.08 1.03 -6.19
CA GLY A 109 4.03 1.10 -5.08
C GLY A 109 3.46 0.61 -3.74
N ARG A 110 3.85 1.28 -2.67
CA ARG A 110 3.46 0.91 -1.30
C ARG A 110 1.95 1.06 -1.04
N GLY A 111 1.33 2.07 -1.63
CA GLY A 111 -0.11 2.31 -1.52
C GLY A 111 -0.95 1.19 -2.16
N TYR A 112 -0.47 0.60 -3.26
CA TYR A 112 -1.08 -0.58 -3.86
C TYR A 112 -1.03 -1.79 -2.92
N VAL A 113 0.11 -2.03 -2.26
CA VAL A 113 0.23 -3.13 -1.29
C VAL A 113 -0.76 -2.96 -0.15
N LEU A 114 -0.90 -1.75 0.38
CA LEU A 114 -1.85 -1.44 1.45
C LEU A 114 -3.31 -1.67 1.00
N ARG A 115 -3.66 -1.22 -0.21
CA ARG A 115 -4.96 -1.45 -0.83
C ARG A 115 -5.26 -2.94 -0.99
N ARG A 116 -4.29 -3.73 -1.44
CA ARG A 116 -4.40 -5.18 -1.58
C ARG A 116 -4.68 -5.88 -0.24
N ILE A 117 -3.97 -5.47 0.82
CA ILE A 117 -4.17 -6.00 2.18
C ILE A 117 -5.61 -5.76 2.64
N LEU A 118 -6.12 -4.53 2.50
CA LEU A 118 -7.51 -4.21 2.86
C LEU A 118 -8.50 -5.05 2.05
N ARG A 119 -8.35 -5.10 0.72
CA ARG A 119 -9.25 -5.85 -0.17
C ARG A 119 -9.27 -7.34 0.12
N ARG A 120 -8.13 -7.90 0.48
CA ARG A 120 -8.05 -9.29 0.94
C ARG A 120 -8.88 -9.52 2.20
N ALA A 121 -8.77 -8.66 3.19
CA ALA A 121 -9.58 -8.76 4.41
C ALA A 121 -11.09 -8.63 4.13
N VAL A 122 -11.50 -7.72 3.25
CA VAL A 122 -12.91 -7.56 2.83
C VAL A 122 -13.44 -8.83 2.18
N ARG A 123 -12.66 -9.50 1.33
CA ARG A 123 -13.04 -10.80 0.75
C ARG A 123 -13.26 -11.86 1.83
N TYR A 124 -12.35 -11.97 2.81
CA TYR A 124 -12.53 -12.90 3.92
C TYR A 124 -13.75 -12.58 4.79
N GLY A 125 -14.06 -11.28 4.97
CA GLY A 125 -15.31 -10.86 5.60
C GLY A 125 -16.55 -11.40 4.88
N LYS A 126 -16.55 -11.36 3.55
CA LYS A 126 -17.62 -11.94 2.76
C LYS A 126 -17.75 -13.45 2.90
N GLN A 127 -16.64 -14.20 3.03
CA GLN A 127 -16.67 -15.65 3.27
C GLN A 127 -17.33 -16.04 4.61
N ILE A 128 -17.30 -15.15 5.59
CA ILE A 128 -17.95 -15.35 6.90
C ILE A 128 -19.33 -14.67 6.98
N GLY A 129 -19.88 -14.23 5.83
CA GLY A 129 -21.24 -13.71 5.71
C GLY A 129 -21.41 -12.24 5.99
N ILE A 130 -20.34 -11.45 6.00
CA ILE A 130 -20.41 -9.98 6.13
C ILE A 130 -20.56 -9.38 4.73
N GLU A 131 -21.74 -8.87 4.39
CA GLU A 131 -22.06 -8.35 3.06
C GLU A 131 -21.83 -6.83 2.91
N LYS A 132 -21.71 -6.12 4.02
CA LYS A 132 -21.52 -4.66 4.07
C LYS A 132 -20.10 -4.29 4.43
N ALA A 133 -19.73 -3.04 4.15
CA ALA A 133 -18.49 -2.48 4.66
C ALA A 133 -18.47 -2.55 6.20
N PHE A 134 -17.38 -3.02 6.79
CA PHE A 134 -17.23 -3.29 8.21
C PHE A 134 -15.82 -3.03 8.74
N MET A 135 -14.81 -3.05 7.89
CA MET A 135 -13.42 -2.89 8.31
C MET A 135 -13.20 -1.54 9.00
N TYR A 136 -13.88 -0.49 8.53
CA TYR A 136 -13.80 0.85 9.12
C TYR A 136 -14.34 0.89 10.56
N ASP A 137 -15.30 0.04 10.93
CA ASP A 137 -15.86 -0.05 12.28
C ASP A 137 -14.87 -0.72 13.27
N LEU A 138 -13.87 -1.44 12.76
CA LEU A 138 -12.81 -2.06 13.58
C LEU A 138 -11.65 -1.10 13.87
N VAL A 139 -11.51 -0.01 13.12
CA VAL A 139 -10.43 0.98 13.32
C VAL A 139 -10.45 1.59 14.72
N PRO A 140 -11.60 2.06 15.25
CA PRO A 140 -11.66 2.60 16.63
C PRO A 140 -11.17 1.60 17.68
N LEU A 141 -11.50 0.33 17.51
CA LEU A 141 -11.06 -0.71 18.43
C LEU A 141 -9.53 -0.88 18.41
N VAL A 142 -8.92 -0.89 17.22
CA VAL A 142 -7.46 -0.95 17.08
C VAL A 142 -6.80 0.27 17.73
N CYS A 143 -7.33 1.46 17.49
CA CYS A 143 -6.82 2.69 18.11
C CYS A 143 -6.92 2.62 19.63
N ASP A 144 -8.06 2.18 20.19
CA ASP A 144 -8.27 2.07 21.63
C ASP A 144 -7.33 1.04 22.29
N MET A 145 -7.12 -0.11 21.65
CA MET A 145 -6.21 -1.15 22.14
C MET A 145 -4.75 -0.70 22.19
N MET A 146 -4.35 0.23 21.30
CA MET A 146 -2.96 0.62 21.12
C MET A 146 -2.60 2.00 21.66
N LYS A 147 -3.58 2.79 22.12
CA LYS A 147 -3.41 4.21 22.52
C LYS A 147 -2.40 4.46 23.61
N ASP A 148 -2.20 3.50 24.52
CA ASP A 148 -1.30 3.67 25.66
C ASP A 148 0.19 3.72 25.24
N PHE A 149 0.52 3.19 24.07
CA PHE A 149 1.87 3.21 23.49
C PHE A 149 1.96 4.09 22.25
N TYR A 150 0.84 4.25 21.52
CA TYR A 150 0.73 5.00 20.28
C TYR A 150 -0.35 6.07 20.41
N ASP A 151 -0.05 7.09 21.22
CA ASP A 151 -0.95 8.16 21.64
C ASP A 151 -1.48 9.00 20.46
N TYR A 152 -0.80 8.99 19.32
CA TYR A 152 -1.23 9.64 18.07
C TYR A 152 -2.37 8.93 17.33
N LEU A 153 -2.65 7.65 17.62
CA LEU A 153 -3.69 6.90 16.92
C LEU A 153 -5.10 7.45 17.13
N PRO A 154 -5.52 7.81 18.36
CA PRO A 154 -6.84 8.38 18.58
C PRO A 154 -7.11 9.66 17.79
N GLU A 155 -6.10 10.52 17.64
CA GLU A 155 -6.23 11.78 16.90
C GLU A 155 -6.48 11.55 15.40
N LYS A 156 -5.97 10.44 14.84
CA LYS A 156 -6.11 10.08 13.42
C LYS A 156 -7.25 9.11 13.13
N GLN A 157 -7.95 8.64 14.16
CA GLN A 157 -8.98 7.60 14.05
C GLN A 157 -10.05 7.92 12.99
N ASP A 158 -10.62 9.13 13.03
CA ASP A 158 -11.70 9.53 12.11
C ASP A 158 -11.21 9.59 10.67
N PHE A 159 -10.00 10.09 10.46
CA PHE A 159 -9.35 10.10 9.15
C PHE A 159 -9.17 8.67 8.63
N ILE A 160 -8.60 7.78 9.44
CA ILE A 160 -8.33 6.38 9.07
C ILE A 160 -9.64 5.67 8.75
N SER A 161 -10.65 5.78 9.62
CA SER A 161 -11.97 5.16 9.41
C SER A 161 -12.62 5.63 8.11
N THR A 162 -12.52 6.93 7.80
CA THR A 162 -13.05 7.51 6.57
C THR A 162 -12.34 6.95 5.33
N MET A 163 -11.01 6.86 5.37
CA MET A 163 -10.21 6.32 4.26
C MET A 163 -10.50 4.84 4.02
N VAL A 164 -10.54 4.04 5.09
CA VAL A 164 -10.87 2.61 5.02
C VAL A 164 -12.27 2.42 4.46
N LYS A 165 -13.27 3.14 4.97
CA LYS A 165 -14.66 3.06 4.51
C LYS A 165 -14.79 3.37 3.03
N LYS A 166 -14.18 4.45 2.56
CA LYS A 166 -14.21 4.87 1.15
C LYS A 166 -13.61 3.80 0.23
N GLU A 167 -12.46 3.24 0.58
CA GLU A 167 -11.80 2.21 -0.21
C GLU A 167 -12.59 0.89 -0.19
N GLU A 168 -13.13 0.51 0.96
CA GLU A 168 -13.92 -0.69 1.15
C GLU A 168 -15.24 -0.62 0.36
N GLU A 169 -16.00 0.47 0.45
CA GLU A 169 -17.23 0.68 -0.31
C GLU A 169 -16.97 0.69 -1.84
N ALA A 170 -15.86 1.30 -2.27
CA ALA A 170 -15.47 1.27 -3.67
C ALA A 170 -15.17 -0.15 -4.15
N PHE A 171 -14.48 -0.94 -3.32
CA PHE A 171 -14.17 -2.32 -3.63
C PHE A 171 -15.41 -3.22 -3.64
N HIS A 172 -16.34 -3.06 -2.69
CA HIS A 172 -17.59 -3.82 -2.69
C HIS A 172 -18.38 -3.70 -3.99
N LYS A 173 -18.39 -2.50 -4.61
CA LYS A 173 -19.07 -2.29 -5.91
C LYS A 173 -18.44 -3.10 -7.05
N THR A 174 -17.11 -3.27 -7.02
CA THR A 174 -16.37 -3.98 -8.07
C THR A 174 -16.21 -5.47 -7.77
N LEU A 175 -16.14 -5.84 -6.48
CA LEU A 175 -15.93 -7.22 -6.03
C LEU A 175 -16.98 -8.19 -6.58
N LEU A 176 -18.27 -7.83 -6.48
CA LEU A 176 -19.36 -8.67 -6.96
C LEU A 176 -19.27 -8.98 -8.46
N ASN A 177 -18.87 -7.99 -9.25
CA ASN A 177 -18.73 -8.16 -10.71
C ASN A 177 -17.46 -8.94 -11.05
N GLY A 178 -16.35 -8.67 -10.36
CA GLY A 178 -15.09 -9.39 -10.52
C GLY A 178 -15.22 -10.87 -10.14
N GLU A 179 -15.86 -11.18 -9.02
CA GLU A 179 -16.11 -12.57 -8.61
C GLU A 179 -17.01 -13.33 -9.60
N LYS A 180 -18.09 -12.70 -10.10
CA LYS A 180 -18.95 -13.32 -11.12
C LYS A 180 -18.18 -13.64 -12.39
N LEU A 181 -17.35 -12.72 -12.87
CA LEU A 181 -16.51 -12.95 -14.05
C LEU A 181 -15.51 -14.07 -13.77
N LEU A 182 -14.78 -14.01 -12.66
CA LEU A 182 -13.79 -15.03 -12.32
C LEU A 182 -14.43 -16.41 -12.16
N LYS A 183 -15.58 -16.50 -11.50
CA LYS A 183 -16.34 -17.76 -11.42
C LYS A 183 -16.73 -18.28 -12.80
N SER A 184 -17.20 -17.42 -13.70
CA SER A 184 -17.50 -17.81 -15.08
C SER A 184 -16.27 -18.30 -15.85
N LEU A 185 -15.09 -17.72 -15.57
CA LEU A 185 -13.82 -18.17 -16.16
C LEU A 185 -13.41 -19.55 -15.62
N ILE A 186 -13.59 -19.77 -14.32
CA ILE A 186 -13.30 -21.04 -13.65
C ILE A 186 -14.25 -22.13 -14.19
N ASP A 187 -15.56 -21.87 -14.19
CA ASP A 187 -16.58 -22.84 -14.61
C ASP A 187 -16.45 -23.26 -16.11
N LYS A 188 -15.92 -22.38 -16.94
CA LYS A 188 -15.69 -22.64 -18.39
C LYS A 188 -14.29 -23.13 -18.71
N ASN A 189 -13.43 -23.25 -17.70
CA ASN A 189 -12.04 -23.61 -17.91
C ASN A 189 -11.89 -25.11 -18.16
N GLU A 190 -11.41 -25.46 -19.34
CA GLU A 190 -11.12 -26.85 -19.74
C GLU A 190 -9.61 -27.16 -19.71
N ASN A 191 -8.76 -26.11 -19.62
CA ASN A 191 -7.32 -26.25 -19.82
C ASN A 191 -6.51 -26.20 -18.50
N GLY A 192 -7.16 -25.97 -17.35
CA GLY A 192 -6.47 -25.86 -16.06
C GLY A 192 -5.74 -24.53 -15.83
N GLU A 193 -5.81 -23.58 -16.78
CA GLU A 193 -5.15 -22.28 -16.69
C GLU A 193 -6.08 -21.13 -17.11
N ILE A 194 -6.10 -20.05 -16.33
CA ILE A 194 -6.78 -18.79 -16.68
C ILE A 194 -5.80 -17.93 -17.49
N SER A 195 -6.26 -17.35 -18.60
CA SER A 195 -5.41 -16.49 -19.44
C SER A 195 -4.98 -15.23 -18.70
N GLY A 196 -3.77 -14.74 -18.99
CA GLY A 196 -3.27 -13.48 -18.44
C GLY A 196 -4.11 -12.28 -18.86
N LYS A 197 -4.74 -12.32 -20.06
CA LYS A 197 -5.67 -11.29 -20.53
C LYS A 197 -6.94 -11.20 -19.70
N ASP A 198 -7.53 -12.34 -19.34
CA ASP A 198 -8.71 -12.36 -18.47
C ASP A 198 -8.37 -11.89 -17.06
N ALA A 199 -7.22 -12.32 -16.54
CA ALA A 199 -6.70 -11.83 -15.27
C ALA A 199 -6.41 -10.32 -15.31
N PHE A 200 -5.87 -9.81 -16.41
CA PHE A 200 -5.65 -8.37 -16.60
C PHE A 200 -6.97 -7.60 -16.70
N LYS A 201 -7.99 -8.15 -17.35
CA LYS A 201 -9.33 -7.54 -17.39
C LYS A 201 -9.95 -7.43 -16.00
N LEU A 202 -9.80 -8.45 -15.15
CA LEU A 202 -10.21 -8.41 -13.75
C LEU A 202 -9.48 -7.29 -12.99
N TYR A 203 -8.19 -7.14 -13.21
CA TYR A 203 -7.35 -6.12 -12.59
C TYR A 203 -7.70 -4.70 -13.05
N ASP A 204 -7.69 -4.46 -14.37
CA ASP A 204 -7.83 -3.13 -14.96
C ASP A 204 -9.27 -2.61 -14.91
N THR A 205 -10.25 -3.43 -15.26
CA THR A 205 -11.66 -3.03 -15.38
C THR A 205 -12.40 -3.11 -14.04
N TYR A 206 -12.14 -4.15 -13.25
CA TYR A 206 -12.88 -4.39 -12.01
C TYR A 206 -12.07 -4.01 -10.76
N GLY A 207 -10.83 -3.57 -10.90
CA GLY A 207 -9.95 -3.26 -9.78
C GLY A 207 -9.71 -4.48 -8.87
N PHE A 208 -9.81 -5.68 -9.42
CA PHE A 208 -9.63 -6.94 -8.71
C PHE A 208 -8.13 -7.23 -8.62
N PRO A 209 -7.50 -7.26 -7.44
CA PRO A 209 -6.06 -7.47 -7.34
C PRO A 209 -5.63 -8.77 -8.01
N PHE A 210 -4.53 -8.73 -8.76
CA PHE A 210 -4.02 -9.90 -9.47
C PHE A 210 -3.75 -11.08 -8.53
N GLU A 211 -3.16 -10.80 -7.36
CA GLU A 211 -2.88 -11.80 -6.34
C GLU A 211 -4.15 -12.44 -5.77
N LEU A 212 -5.25 -11.69 -5.75
CA LEU A 212 -6.55 -12.25 -5.35
C LEU A 212 -7.11 -13.20 -6.44
N THR A 213 -6.85 -12.88 -7.72
CA THR A 213 -7.17 -13.78 -8.84
C THR A 213 -6.36 -15.08 -8.73
N LEU A 214 -5.06 -15.00 -8.40
CA LEU A 214 -4.20 -16.15 -8.16
C LEU A 214 -4.72 -17.02 -7.01
N GLU A 215 -5.02 -16.43 -5.86
CA GLU A 215 -5.51 -17.13 -4.67
C GLU A 215 -6.82 -17.90 -4.96
N ILE A 216 -7.77 -17.29 -5.66
CA ILE A 216 -9.05 -17.94 -6.01
C ILE A 216 -8.86 -19.03 -7.09
N ALA A 217 -7.98 -18.79 -8.05
CA ALA A 217 -7.65 -19.80 -9.05
C ALA A 217 -7.02 -21.04 -8.41
N GLU A 218 -6.06 -20.85 -7.49
CA GLU A 218 -5.42 -21.92 -6.72
C GLU A 218 -6.42 -22.70 -5.85
N GLU A 219 -7.35 -22.01 -5.17
CA GLU A 219 -8.46 -22.63 -4.43
C GLU A 219 -9.32 -23.55 -5.32
N SER A 220 -9.36 -23.24 -6.63
CA SER A 220 -10.10 -24.01 -7.65
C SER A 220 -9.22 -25.01 -8.43
N ASN A 221 -7.97 -25.23 -7.97
CA ASN A 221 -6.94 -26.05 -8.64
C ASN A 221 -6.63 -25.60 -10.08
N LEU A 222 -6.68 -24.30 -10.34
CA LEU A 222 -6.28 -23.68 -11.59
C LEU A 222 -5.01 -22.84 -11.41
N THR A 223 -4.28 -22.65 -12.51
CA THR A 223 -3.18 -21.68 -12.59
C THR A 223 -3.60 -20.44 -13.35
N VAL A 224 -2.79 -19.39 -13.29
CA VAL A 224 -2.99 -18.15 -14.06
C VAL A 224 -1.71 -17.88 -14.86
N ASN A 225 -1.85 -17.47 -16.11
CA ASN A 225 -0.71 -17.10 -16.93
C ASN A 225 -0.16 -15.72 -16.53
N GLU A 226 0.83 -15.74 -15.61
CA GLU A 226 1.44 -14.53 -15.08
C GLU A 226 2.28 -13.76 -16.09
N GLU A 227 2.90 -14.46 -17.04
CA GLU A 227 3.74 -13.80 -18.05
C GLU A 227 2.86 -12.96 -19.00
N GLU A 228 1.78 -13.55 -19.50
CA GLU A 228 0.80 -12.83 -20.32
C GLU A 228 0.17 -11.66 -19.56
N PHE A 229 -0.13 -11.81 -18.26
CA PHE A 229 -0.62 -10.71 -17.43
C PHE A 229 0.40 -9.55 -17.33
N LYS A 230 1.68 -9.86 -17.13
CA LYS A 230 2.75 -8.85 -17.04
C LYS A 230 2.95 -8.12 -18.37
N GLU A 231 2.77 -8.80 -19.50
CA GLU A 231 2.81 -8.18 -20.84
C GLU A 231 1.66 -7.19 -21.03
N GLU A 232 0.42 -7.58 -20.70
CA GLU A 232 -0.75 -6.69 -20.79
C GLU A 232 -0.62 -5.47 -19.84
N LEU A 233 -0.11 -5.67 -18.63
CA LEU A 233 0.16 -4.61 -17.69
C LEU A 233 1.21 -3.62 -18.23
N LYS A 234 2.26 -4.11 -18.89
CA LYS A 234 3.28 -3.28 -19.52
C LYS A 234 2.71 -2.45 -20.67
N ILE A 235 1.90 -3.07 -21.53
CA ILE A 235 1.21 -2.38 -22.63
C ILE A 235 0.32 -1.25 -22.09
N GLN A 236 -0.43 -1.49 -21.03
CA GLN A 236 -1.27 -0.47 -20.39
C GLN A 236 -0.44 0.67 -19.81
N GLN A 237 0.68 0.36 -19.13
CA GLN A 237 1.58 1.37 -18.60
C GLN A 237 2.21 2.24 -19.69
N GLU A 238 2.59 1.64 -20.81
CA GLU A 238 3.13 2.36 -21.98
C GLU A 238 2.07 3.29 -22.60
N ARG A 239 0.83 2.80 -22.76
CA ARG A 239 -0.29 3.64 -23.20
C ARG A 239 -0.57 4.82 -22.26
N SER A 240 -0.53 4.57 -20.96
CA SER A 240 -0.74 5.60 -19.94
C SER A 240 0.40 6.63 -19.92
N ARG A 241 1.65 6.23 -20.19
CA ARG A 241 2.78 7.14 -20.36
C ARG A 241 2.62 7.98 -21.63
N ALA A 242 2.34 7.34 -22.76
CA ALA A 242 2.14 8.06 -24.04
C ALA A 242 0.96 9.05 -23.99
N SER A 243 -0.08 8.77 -23.20
CA SER A 243 -1.19 9.73 -23.00
C SER A 243 -0.83 10.88 -22.05
N ARG A 244 0.18 10.70 -21.17
CA ARG A 244 0.69 11.76 -20.29
C ARG A 244 1.68 12.67 -21.00
N ASP A 245 2.44 12.17 -21.99
CA ASP A 245 3.35 12.98 -22.81
C ASP A 245 2.62 14.02 -23.66
N ASN A 246 1.28 13.88 -23.82
CA ASN A 246 0.43 14.90 -24.48
C ASN A 246 -0.17 15.93 -23.49
N ASN A 247 -0.04 15.75 -22.19
CA ASN A 247 -0.36 16.73 -21.18
C ASN A 247 0.97 17.17 -20.55
N GLU A 248 1.32 18.43 -20.69
CA GLU A 248 2.51 19.05 -20.08
C GLU A 248 2.55 18.76 -18.56
N SER A 249 3.17 17.66 -18.21
CA SER A 249 3.42 17.28 -16.83
C SER A 249 4.64 18.06 -16.34
N MET A 250 4.65 18.48 -15.08
CA MET A 250 5.82 19.10 -14.40
C MET A 250 7.13 18.29 -14.55
N ALA A 251 7.05 17.03 -15.02
CA ALA A 251 8.22 16.18 -15.32
C ALA A 251 8.90 16.51 -16.66
N SER A 252 8.31 17.37 -17.50
CA SER A 252 8.90 17.87 -18.74
C SER A 252 9.61 19.22 -18.56
N GLN A 253 10.14 19.49 -17.37
CA GLN A 253 10.93 20.70 -17.13
C GLN A 253 12.14 20.69 -18.05
N LYS A 254 12.18 21.71 -18.90
CA LYS A 254 13.24 21.86 -19.90
C LYS A 254 14.60 22.15 -19.23
N PRO A 255 15.73 21.76 -19.86
CA PRO A 255 17.03 21.78 -19.20
C PRO A 255 17.44 23.16 -18.63
N ASP A 256 17.12 24.27 -19.31
CA ASP A 256 17.48 25.62 -18.88
C ASP A 256 16.70 26.06 -17.63
N LEU A 257 15.42 25.65 -17.51
CA LEU A 257 14.61 25.95 -16.34
C LEU A 257 15.10 25.12 -15.12
N MET A 258 15.51 23.88 -15.35
CA MET A 258 16.11 23.03 -14.30
C MET A 258 17.49 23.50 -13.86
N ALA A 259 18.25 24.11 -14.75
CA ALA A 259 19.57 24.66 -14.45
C ALA A 259 19.51 26.03 -13.74
N PHE A 260 18.33 26.63 -13.60
CA PHE A 260 18.16 27.90 -12.91
C PHE A 260 18.23 27.72 -11.40
N VAL A 261 19.26 28.29 -10.76
CA VAL A 261 19.58 28.07 -9.33
C VAL A 261 19.46 29.31 -8.46
N GLU A 262 19.05 30.47 -9.05
CA GLU A 262 18.85 31.67 -8.26
C GLU A 262 17.69 31.50 -7.27
N PRO A 263 17.87 31.85 -5.98
CA PRO A 263 16.85 31.61 -4.96
C PRO A 263 15.66 32.55 -5.12
N SER A 264 14.46 32.02 -5.02
CA SER A 264 13.20 32.76 -4.89
C SER A 264 12.63 32.56 -3.47
N THR A 265 12.17 33.65 -2.86
CA THR A 265 11.58 33.62 -1.53
C THR A 265 10.06 33.60 -1.60
N PHE A 266 9.42 32.60 -1.04
CA PHE A 266 7.98 32.54 -0.92
C PHE A 266 7.50 33.23 0.37
N VAL A 267 6.44 34.05 0.28
CA VAL A 267 5.89 34.84 1.39
C VAL A 267 4.45 34.39 1.66
N TYR A 268 4.21 33.71 2.77
CA TYR A 268 2.93 33.09 3.12
C TYR A 268 1.80 34.06 3.44
N ASP A 269 2.10 35.18 4.09
CA ASP A 269 1.08 36.01 4.75
C ASP A 269 0.63 37.22 3.93
N LEU A 270 1.08 37.33 2.68
CA LEU A 270 0.79 38.49 1.82
C LEU A 270 0.15 38.05 0.51
N THR A 271 -0.94 38.70 0.15
CA THR A 271 -1.61 38.50 -1.15
C THR A 271 -0.98 39.30 -2.28
N SER A 272 -0.04 40.21 -1.97
CA SER A 272 0.75 40.97 -2.94
C SER A 272 2.09 41.35 -2.36
N VAL A 273 3.14 41.28 -3.17
CA VAL A 273 4.50 41.61 -2.80
C VAL A 273 5.19 42.30 -3.98
N GLN A 274 6.13 43.19 -3.72
CA GLN A 274 7.02 43.73 -4.76
C GLN A 274 8.19 42.77 -4.94
N GLY A 275 8.29 42.15 -6.11
CA GLY A 275 9.37 41.25 -6.49
C GLY A 275 10.12 41.77 -7.71
N LYS A 276 11.37 41.38 -7.83
CA LYS A 276 12.20 41.65 -9.02
C LYS A 276 12.20 40.38 -9.88
N VAL A 277 12.05 40.55 -11.19
CA VAL A 277 12.21 39.45 -12.15
C VAL A 277 13.68 39.03 -12.19
N ILE A 278 13.94 37.76 -11.93
CA ILE A 278 15.28 37.16 -11.94
C ILE A 278 15.46 36.13 -13.07
N GLY A 279 14.36 35.68 -13.69
CA GLY A 279 14.41 34.81 -14.86
C GLY A 279 13.17 34.94 -15.73
N LEU A 280 13.39 34.90 -17.06
CA LEU A 280 12.36 34.81 -18.08
C LEU A 280 12.61 33.57 -18.93
N PHE A 281 11.56 32.80 -19.20
CA PHE A 281 11.67 31.62 -20.03
C PHE A 281 10.49 31.59 -21.01
N GLU A 282 10.77 31.33 -22.27
CA GLU A 282 9.78 31.07 -23.30
C GLU A 282 9.99 29.64 -23.81
N ASP A 283 8.95 28.82 -23.76
CA ASP A 283 9.07 27.40 -24.07
C ASP A 283 10.18 26.68 -23.25
N GLY A 284 10.48 27.16 -22.04
CA GLY A 284 11.48 26.63 -21.12
C GLY A 284 12.93 26.90 -21.52
N VAL A 285 13.14 27.76 -22.49
CA VAL A 285 14.45 28.31 -22.87
C VAL A 285 14.59 29.71 -22.27
N LYS A 286 15.74 29.99 -21.63
CA LYS A 286 15.99 31.30 -21.02
C LYS A 286 16.01 32.38 -22.09
N THR A 287 15.26 33.45 -21.86
CA THR A 287 15.14 34.59 -22.81
C THR A 287 15.24 35.93 -22.07
N ASP A 288 15.47 36.99 -22.80
CA ASP A 288 15.46 38.37 -22.29
C ASP A 288 14.08 39.04 -22.44
N GLU A 289 13.20 38.45 -23.28
CA GLU A 289 11.84 38.97 -23.50
C GLU A 289 10.89 37.79 -23.81
N ILE A 290 9.64 37.91 -23.38
CA ILE A 290 8.55 36.92 -23.64
C ILE A 290 7.63 37.59 -24.67
N THR A 291 7.39 36.91 -25.80
CA THR A 291 6.61 37.46 -26.91
C THR A 291 5.15 36.96 -26.91
N ASP A 292 4.86 35.77 -26.45
CA ASP A 292 3.51 35.21 -26.39
C ASP A 292 3.21 34.64 -24.99
N LYS A 293 3.75 33.50 -24.66
CA LYS A 293 3.57 32.81 -23.37
C LYS A 293 4.91 32.38 -22.81
N GLY A 294 5.11 32.55 -21.48
CA GLY A 294 6.35 32.16 -20.87
C GLY A 294 6.23 32.10 -19.35
N GLU A 295 7.28 31.60 -18.74
CA GLU A 295 7.45 31.53 -17.31
C GLU A 295 8.31 32.70 -16.83
N VAL A 296 7.86 33.33 -15.73
CA VAL A 296 8.55 34.44 -15.07
C VAL A 296 8.91 34.03 -13.66
N ILE A 297 10.19 34.13 -13.31
CA ILE A 297 10.68 33.86 -11.97
C ILE A 297 10.99 35.16 -11.26
N PHE A 298 10.47 35.32 -10.05
CA PHE A 298 10.69 36.45 -9.17
C PHE A 298 11.61 36.08 -8.02
N ASP A 299 12.38 37.03 -7.52
CA ASP A 299 13.19 36.90 -6.30
C ASP A 299 12.32 36.73 -5.05
N THR A 300 11.09 37.26 -5.06
CA THR A 300 10.09 37.15 -4.00
C THR A 300 8.71 36.99 -4.63
N THR A 301 7.94 36.02 -4.15
CA THR A 301 6.61 35.72 -4.69
C THR A 301 5.61 35.33 -3.58
N PRO A 302 4.33 35.78 -3.66
CA PRO A 302 3.25 35.29 -2.83
C PRO A 302 2.55 34.08 -3.47
N PHE A 303 2.86 33.74 -4.73
CA PHE A 303 2.21 32.64 -5.44
C PHE A 303 2.72 31.30 -4.97
N TYR A 304 1.80 30.45 -4.49
CA TYR A 304 2.10 29.10 -4.07
C TYR A 304 2.34 28.18 -5.26
N ALA A 305 3.44 27.46 -5.26
CA ALA A 305 3.71 26.46 -6.28
C ALA A 305 2.89 25.19 -6.03
N GLU A 306 2.37 24.58 -7.10
CA GLU A 306 1.68 23.29 -7.00
C GLU A 306 2.60 22.21 -6.44
N MET A 307 2.33 21.75 -5.22
CA MET A 307 3.16 20.77 -4.51
C MET A 307 2.32 19.93 -3.55
N GLY A 308 2.66 18.66 -3.41
CA GLY A 308 2.02 17.79 -2.42
C GLY A 308 0.53 17.52 -2.62
N GLY A 309 0.00 17.71 -3.84
CA GLY A 309 -1.42 17.55 -4.15
C GLY A 309 -2.29 18.77 -3.82
N GLN A 310 -1.70 19.89 -3.51
CA GLN A 310 -2.37 21.18 -3.38
C GLN A 310 -2.32 21.93 -4.72
N CYS A 311 -3.40 22.66 -5.05
CA CYS A 311 -3.43 23.49 -6.24
C CYS A 311 -2.53 24.71 -6.04
N GLY A 312 -1.81 25.10 -7.11
CA GLY A 312 -1.07 26.35 -7.14
C GLY A 312 -2.01 27.57 -7.26
N ASP A 313 -1.50 28.73 -6.92
CA ASP A 313 -2.21 30.00 -7.12
C ASP A 313 -2.21 30.40 -8.59
N THR A 314 -3.26 31.11 -9.01
CA THR A 314 -3.43 31.65 -10.37
C THR A 314 -3.58 33.16 -10.36
#